data_406781ed9a4d50a8d70179d9b59efd93
#
_entry.id   406781ed9a4d50a8d70179d9b59efd93
#
_cell.length_a   1.000
_cell.length_b   1.000
_cell.length_c   1.000
_cell.angle_alpha   90.00
_cell.angle_beta   90.00
_cell.angle_gamma   90.00
#
_symmetry.space_group_name_H-M   'P 1'
#
loop_
_entity.id
_entity.type
_entity.pdbx_description
1 polymer ?
#
loop_
_entity_poly.entity_id
_entity_poly.type
_entity_poly.pdbx_seq_one_letter_code
_entity_poly.pdbx_strand_id
1 'polypeptide(L)'
;IEEMQKKRGMKVDNKNRIRLNAEVGEAWQRFLSRKREDDAIFGPWKVYANTATNRAGAFIPAELAKAQKKLAPLINPDPKNKRAKRLNPLVANYFKTPPRTLVEAAGRYQTLFDVSVQQWMYANQVYSQHRQVALAKGDDEPKKPTSMEDAQKRFEVAFDKQFGEGYAKNMEGIRRVMFENGHPGNFRFDDLKRRNGGLEREEMERFISKIESLKINHPGSPPRAMVLEDGQLRDEAIMIKGNPRQRGKVVPRQFLEILSDEDRQPFKIGSGRLELAKAIAADDNPLTSRVMVNRVWSHHFGKGLVSSLNEFGLRAMDPT
;
A
#
# COMPACT_ATOMS: atom_id res chain seq x y z
N ILE A 1 -6.25 24.47 12.51
CA ILE A 1 -5.26 23.37 12.60
C ILE A 1 -5.13 22.92 14.06
N GLU A 2 -4.90 23.81 15.03
CA GLU A 2 -4.79 23.46 16.46
C GLU A 2 -6.05 22.80 17.04
N GLU A 3 -7.25 23.29 16.68
CA GLU A 3 -8.53 22.70 17.10
C GLU A 3 -8.78 21.30 16.48
N MET A 4 -8.37 21.09 15.23
CA MET A 4 -8.43 19.77 14.59
C MET A 4 -7.42 18.79 15.20
N GLN A 5 -6.25 19.28 15.60
CA GLN A 5 -5.22 18.48 16.25
C GLN A 5 -5.62 18.07 17.69
N LYS A 6 -6.26 18.98 18.41
CA LYS A 6 -6.81 18.72 19.76
C LYS A 6 -7.97 17.71 19.74
N LYS A 7 -8.82 17.75 18.72
CA LYS A 7 -9.90 16.76 18.50
C LYS A 7 -9.38 15.37 18.08
N ARG A 8 -8.15 15.28 17.51
CA ARG A 8 -7.55 14.03 17.03
C ARG A 8 -6.67 13.31 18.06
N GLY A 9 -6.59 13.77 19.30
CA GLY A 9 -5.83 13.08 20.36
C GLY A 9 -4.33 12.98 20.12
N MET A 10 -3.76 13.79 19.21
CA MET A 10 -2.31 13.86 19.03
C MET A 10 -1.68 14.40 20.31
N LYS A 11 -0.81 13.63 20.93
CA LYS A 11 0.02 14.08 22.05
C LYS A 11 0.98 15.16 21.54
N VAL A 12 0.58 16.41 21.71
CA VAL A 12 1.47 17.56 21.56
C VAL A 12 2.31 17.61 22.84
N ASP A 13 3.64 17.56 22.74
CA ASP A 13 4.48 17.77 23.90
C ASP A 13 4.34 19.23 24.38
N ASN A 14 4.76 19.53 25.63
CA ASN A 14 4.67 20.85 26.24
C ASN A 14 5.43 21.98 25.44
N LYS A 15 6.01 21.67 24.28
CA LYS A 15 6.70 22.59 23.38
C LYS A 15 6.02 22.73 22.01
N ASN A 16 4.74 22.35 21.86
CA ASN A 16 4.00 22.42 20.58
C ASN A 16 4.67 21.68 19.41
N ARG A 17 5.44 20.63 19.67
CA ARG A 17 6.08 19.83 18.64
C ARG A 17 5.22 18.61 18.32
N ILE A 18 4.76 18.52 17.08
CA ILE A 18 4.18 17.29 16.55
C ILE A 18 5.30 16.24 16.53
N ARG A 19 5.19 15.20 17.36
CA ARG A 19 6.09 14.04 17.23
C ARG A 19 5.68 13.28 15.96
N LEU A 20 6.37 13.56 14.89
CA LEU A 20 6.35 12.67 13.71
C LEU A 20 6.81 11.29 14.15
N ASN A 21 6.14 10.25 13.68
CA ASN A 21 6.65 8.89 13.81
C ASN A 21 8.10 8.88 13.29
N ALA A 22 9.04 8.39 14.12
CA ALA A 22 10.48 8.42 13.78
C ALA A 22 10.76 7.76 12.42
N GLU A 23 10.08 6.67 12.09
CA GLU A 23 10.22 5.97 10.82
C GLU A 23 9.82 6.83 9.61
N VAL A 24 8.77 7.66 9.75
CA VAL A 24 8.34 8.61 8.71
C VAL A 24 9.39 9.70 8.54
N GLY A 25 9.92 10.21 9.65
CA GLY A 25 11.02 11.20 9.62
C GLY A 25 12.27 10.67 8.92
N GLU A 26 12.69 9.46 9.25
CA GLU A 26 13.82 8.80 8.59
C GLU A 26 13.56 8.51 7.10
N ALA A 27 12.33 8.12 6.73
CA ALA A 27 11.96 7.91 5.35
C ALA A 27 12.05 9.21 4.53
N TRP A 28 11.60 10.33 5.10
CA TRP A 28 11.76 11.66 4.50
C TRP A 28 13.23 12.05 4.38
N GLN A 29 14.05 11.84 5.41
CA GLN A 29 15.48 12.12 5.35
C GLN A 29 16.16 11.31 4.23
N ARG A 30 15.90 10.00 4.16
CA ARG A 30 16.45 9.14 3.10
C ARG A 30 15.99 9.57 1.70
N PHE A 31 14.74 9.96 1.55
CA PHE A 31 14.22 10.43 0.27
C PHE A 31 14.85 11.74 -0.17
N LEU A 32 14.86 12.74 0.71
CA LEU A 32 15.39 14.09 0.42
C LEU A 32 16.92 14.10 0.30
N SER A 33 17.64 13.20 0.99
CA SER A 33 19.11 13.10 0.86
C SER A 33 19.54 12.72 -0.55
N ARG A 34 18.74 11.95 -1.28
CA ARG A 34 18.99 11.52 -2.66
C ARG A 34 18.72 12.62 -3.69
N LYS A 35 17.98 13.67 -3.32
CA LYS A 35 17.65 14.76 -4.24
C LYS A 35 18.84 15.72 -4.35
N ARG A 36 19.03 16.24 -5.56
CA ARG A 36 20.11 17.18 -5.88
C ARG A 36 19.60 18.63 -5.79
N GLU A 37 20.50 19.59 -5.69
CA GLU A 37 20.15 21.02 -5.66
C GLU A 37 19.53 21.51 -6.98
N ASP A 38 19.78 20.80 -8.07
CA ASP A 38 19.21 21.06 -9.39
C ASP A 38 17.98 20.17 -9.71
N ASP A 39 17.43 19.49 -8.71
CA ASP A 39 16.18 18.73 -8.86
C ASP A 39 15.04 19.68 -9.22
N ALA A 40 14.23 19.29 -10.19
CA ALA A 40 13.15 20.13 -10.74
C ALA A 40 12.08 20.50 -9.70
N ILE A 41 11.90 19.70 -8.66
CA ILE A 41 10.89 19.90 -7.63
C ILE A 41 11.55 20.19 -6.29
N PHE A 42 12.48 19.36 -5.82
CA PHE A 42 13.09 19.49 -4.50
C PHE A 42 14.41 20.28 -4.48
N GLY A 43 14.83 20.85 -5.61
CA GLY A 43 16.03 21.71 -5.66
C GLY A 43 16.01 22.84 -4.62
N PRO A 44 14.92 23.64 -4.52
CA PRO A 44 14.82 24.68 -3.49
C PRO A 44 14.91 24.13 -2.08
N TRP A 45 14.24 23.01 -1.77
CA TRP A 45 14.34 22.35 -0.47
C TRP A 45 15.79 22.02 -0.12
N LYS A 46 16.52 21.40 -1.07
CA LYS A 46 17.91 20.96 -0.84
C LYS A 46 18.85 22.15 -0.57
N VAL A 47 18.64 23.24 -1.27
CA VAL A 47 19.42 24.47 -1.05
C VAL A 47 19.11 25.10 0.30
N TYR A 48 17.82 25.28 0.63
CA TYR A 48 17.42 25.89 1.91
C TYR A 48 17.72 24.99 3.11
N ALA A 49 17.61 23.68 3.00
CA ALA A 49 17.97 22.75 4.08
C ALA A 49 19.46 22.80 4.46
N ASN A 50 20.32 23.22 3.51
CA ASN A 50 21.77 23.40 3.74
C ASN A 50 22.13 24.85 4.14
N THR A 51 21.14 25.74 4.27
CA THR A 51 21.36 27.15 4.61
C THR A 51 21.38 27.33 6.13
N ALA A 52 22.39 28.00 6.66
CA ALA A 52 22.53 28.21 8.10
C ALA A 52 21.40 29.09 8.67
N THR A 53 20.96 28.73 9.88
CA THR A 53 19.88 29.39 10.62
C THR A 53 20.41 29.97 11.95
N ASN A 54 19.75 31.00 12.44
CA ASN A 54 19.98 31.51 13.78
C ASN A 54 19.31 30.61 14.86
N ARG A 55 19.47 30.96 16.14
CA ARG A 55 18.88 30.22 17.27
C ARG A 55 17.35 30.13 17.23
N ALA A 56 16.68 31.05 16.55
CA ALA A 56 15.22 31.08 16.37
C ALA A 56 14.76 30.28 15.13
N GLY A 57 15.68 29.65 14.39
CA GLY A 57 15.37 28.87 13.19
C GLY A 57 15.16 29.71 11.92
N ALA A 58 15.37 31.02 11.98
CA ALA A 58 15.34 31.87 10.80
C ALA A 58 16.67 31.82 10.04
N PHE A 59 16.62 31.89 8.71
CA PHE A 59 17.84 31.93 7.91
C PHE A 59 18.68 33.19 8.19
N ILE A 60 20.00 33.03 8.27
CA ILE A 60 20.92 34.12 8.41
C ILE A 60 20.93 34.92 7.08
N PRO A 61 20.75 36.26 7.09
CA PRO A 61 20.57 37.04 5.85
C PRO A 61 21.66 36.83 4.81
N ALA A 62 22.94 36.79 5.21
CA ALA A 62 24.06 36.54 4.31
C ALA A 62 24.02 35.16 3.66
N GLU A 63 23.62 34.12 4.41
CA GLU A 63 23.50 32.76 3.90
C GLU A 63 22.25 32.59 3.03
N LEU A 64 21.15 33.27 3.38
CA LEU A 64 19.95 33.34 2.56
C LEU A 64 20.24 33.98 1.19
N ALA A 65 21.04 35.07 1.15
CA ALA A 65 21.45 35.71 -0.10
C ALA A 65 22.28 34.76 -0.98
N LYS A 66 23.17 33.95 -0.39
CA LYS A 66 23.91 32.90 -1.13
C LYS A 66 22.99 31.84 -1.71
N ALA A 67 22.02 31.38 -0.91
CA ALA A 67 21.00 30.39 -1.35
C ALA A 67 20.19 30.94 -2.53
N GLN A 68 19.76 32.21 -2.46
CA GLN A 68 19.02 32.87 -3.54
C GLN A 68 19.84 32.97 -4.82
N LYS A 69 21.12 33.39 -4.72
CA LYS A 69 22.06 33.47 -5.87
C LYS A 69 22.18 32.09 -6.54
N LYS A 70 22.21 31.03 -5.76
CA LYS A 70 22.27 29.64 -6.25
C LYS A 70 20.99 29.18 -6.97
N LEU A 71 19.82 29.60 -6.47
CA LEU A 71 18.53 29.25 -7.05
C LEU A 71 18.10 30.13 -8.21
N ALA A 72 18.60 31.35 -8.31
CA ALA A 72 18.19 32.32 -9.33
C ALA A 72 18.24 31.76 -10.78
N PRO A 73 19.34 31.09 -11.21
CA PRO A 73 19.40 30.53 -12.57
C PRO A 73 18.46 29.34 -12.80
N LEU A 74 17.99 28.68 -11.75
CA LEU A 74 17.03 27.59 -11.84
C LEU A 74 15.59 28.12 -11.87
N ILE A 75 15.31 29.21 -11.15
CA ILE A 75 14.01 29.90 -11.12
C ILE A 75 13.78 30.68 -12.41
N ASN A 76 14.80 31.42 -12.87
CA ASN A 76 14.77 32.24 -14.09
C ASN A 76 15.90 31.82 -15.04
N PRO A 77 15.77 30.66 -15.71
CA PRO A 77 16.80 30.17 -16.61
C PRO A 77 16.91 31.05 -17.86
N ASP A 78 18.10 31.19 -18.40
CA ASP A 78 18.34 31.88 -19.66
C ASP A 78 17.50 31.20 -20.79
N PRO A 79 16.60 31.91 -21.44
CA PRO A 79 15.77 31.37 -22.54
C PRO A 79 16.61 30.81 -23.70
N LYS A 80 17.79 31.37 -23.94
CA LYS A 80 18.70 30.98 -25.02
C LYS A 80 19.42 29.65 -24.74
N ASN A 81 19.55 29.27 -23.45
CA ASN A 81 20.20 28.03 -23.07
C ASN A 81 19.19 26.89 -22.91
N LYS A 82 18.91 26.17 -24.00
CA LYS A 82 18.00 25.02 -24.03
C LYS A 82 18.43 23.84 -23.12
N ARG A 83 19.71 23.78 -22.73
CA ARG A 83 20.25 22.74 -21.84
C ARG A 83 20.29 23.15 -20.37
N ALA A 84 19.90 24.40 -20.06
CA ALA A 84 19.83 24.87 -18.68
C ALA A 84 18.85 24.01 -17.88
N LYS A 85 19.28 23.57 -16.71
CA LYS A 85 18.39 22.92 -15.75
C LYS A 85 17.37 23.94 -15.26
N ARG A 86 16.13 23.47 -15.11
CA ARG A 86 14.99 24.33 -14.76
C ARG A 86 14.18 23.68 -13.65
N LEU A 87 13.70 24.49 -12.74
CA LEU A 87 12.67 24.05 -11.83
C LEU A 87 11.35 23.82 -12.58
N ASN A 88 10.50 22.97 -12.02
CA ASN A 88 9.11 22.96 -12.42
C ASN A 88 8.54 24.38 -12.27
N PRO A 89 7.87 24.97 -13.29
CA PRO A 89 7.41 26.36 -13.26
C PRO A 89 6.52 26.70 -12.06
N LEU A 90 5.73 25.76 -11.57
CA LEU A 90 4.89 25.95 -10.38
C LEU A 90 5.77 26.05 -9.12
N VAL A 91 6.76 25.18 -8.97
CA VAL A 91 7.75 25.27 -7.88
C VAL A 91 8.53 26.59 -7.96
N ALA A 92 9.02 26.96 -9.16
CA ALA A 92 9.72 28.21 -9.36
C ALA A 92 8.89 29.42 -8.91
N ASN A 93 7.59 29.43 -9.22
CA ASN A 93 6.67 30.50 -8.81
C ASN A 93 6.54 30.61 -7.28
N TYR A 94 6.44 29.48 -6.57
CA TYR A 94 6.36 29.47 -5.10
C TYR A 94 7.66 29.91 -4.43
N PHE A 95 8.80 29.78 -5.10
CA PHE A 95 10.13 30.13 -4.58
C PHE A 95 10.73 31.41 -5.20
N LYS A 96 9.97 32.17 -5.96
CA LYS A 96 10.38 33.53 -6.42
C LYS A 96 10.74 34.43 -5.25
N THR A 97 9.95 34.38 -4.19
CA THR A 97 10.25 35.06 -2.94
C THR A 97 10.92 34.05 -1.99
N PRO A 98 12.06 34.39 -1.38
CA PRO A 98 12.73 33.46 -0.48
C PRO A 98 11.91 33.21 0.78
N PRO A 99 11.89 31.97 1.31
CA PRO A 99 11.29 31.69 2.60
C PRO A 99 12.18 32.26 3.73
N ARG A 100 11.57 32.64 4.83
CA ARG A 100 12.30 33.13 6.02
C ARG A 100 12.85 32.00 6.88
N THR A 101 12.19 30.84 6.84
CA THR A 101 12.52 29.66 7.63
C THR A 101 12.39 28.40 6.81
N LEU A 102 12.99 27.30 7.26
CA LEU A 102 12.80 25.98 6.64
C LEU A 102 11.34 25.48 6.78
N VAL A 103 10.66 25.86 7.88
CA VAL A 103 9.24 25.53 8.08
C VAL A 103 8.37 26.21 7.04
N GLU A 104 8.66 27.47 6.71
CA GLU A 104 7.94 28.18 5.64
C GLU A 104 8.20 27.51 4.28
N ALA A 105 9.44 27.11 3.99
CA ALA A 105 9.74 26.35 2.79
C ALA A 105 8.94 25.03 2.72
N ALA A 106 8.85 24.29 3.83
CA ALA A 106 8.04 23.08 3.93
C ALA A 106 6.54 23.36 3.68
N GLY A 107 6.00 24.44 4.26
CA GLY A 107 4.60 24.85 4.06
C GLY A 107 4.27 25.13 2.59
N ARG A 108 5.21 25.71 1.82
CA ARG A 108 5.03 25.93 0.38
C ARG A 108 4.93 24.61 -0.40
N TYR A 109 5.74 23.60 -0.04
CA TYR A 109 5.62 22.27 -0.62
C TYR A 109 4.31 21.59 -0.24
N GLN A 110 3.89 21.72 1.02
CA GLN A 110 2.59 21.19 1.44
C GLN A 110 1.46 21.77 0.57
N THR A 111 1.43 23.09 0.38
CA THR A 111 0.42 23.73 -0.47
C THR A 111 0.47 23.21 -1.92
N LEU A 112 1.68 23.05 -2.48
CA LEU A 112 1.84 22.51 -3.84
C LEU A 112 1.29 21.09 -3.97
N PHE A 113 1.58 20.23 -3.00
CA PHE A 113 1.10 18.85 -2.99
C PHE A 113 -0.41 18.78 -2.75
N ASP A 114 -0.94 19.55 -1.82
CA ASP A 114 -2.39 19.60 -1.56
C ASP A 114 -3.17 20.05 -2.81
N VAL A 115 -2.71 21.10 -3.49
CA VAL A 115 -3.31 21.55 -4.76
C VAL A 115 -3.22 20.46 -5.82
N SER A 116 -2.09 19.77 -5.93
CA SER A 116 -1.91 18.67 -6.89
C SER A 116 -2.91 17.53 -6.66
N VAL A 117 -3.13 17.15 -5.40
CA VAL A 117 -4.12 16.13 -5.04
C VAL A 117 -5.54 16.60 -5.36
N GLN A 118 -5.89 17.82 -4.97
CA GLN A 118 -7.22 18.40 -5.24
C GLN A 118 -7.53 18.45 -6.74
N GLN A 119 -6.58 18.90 -7.56
CA GLN A 119 -6.74 18.95 -9.02
C GLN A 119 -6.91 17.54 -9.62
N TRP A 120 -6.17 16.57 -9.12
CA TRP A 120 -6.34 15.17 -9.54
C TRP A 120 -7.71 14.59 -9.12
N MET A 121 -8.17 14.90 -7.92
CA MET A 121 -9.51 14.51 -7.45
C MET A 121 -10.60 15.13 -8.32
N TYR A 122 -10.48 16.41 -8.68
CA TYR A 122 -11.38 17.07 -9.59
C TYR A 122 -11.41 16.40 -10.97
N ALA A 123 -10.25 16.10 -11.56
CA ALA A 123 -10.17 15.36 -12.82
C ALA A 123 -10.88 14.00 -12.77
N ASN A 124 -10.72 13.26 -11.67
CA ASN A 124 -11.43 11.98 -11.49
C ASN A 124 -12.94 12.16 -11.27
N GLN A 125 -13.37 13.23 -10.64
CA GLN A 125 -14.79 13.55 -10.49
C GLN A 125 -15.43 13.82 -11.87
N VAL A 126 -14.78 14.63 -12.71
CA VAL A 126 -15.26 14.88 -14.09
C VAL A 126 -15.32 13.60 -14.89
N TYR A 127 -14.26 12.77 -14.83
CA TYR A 127 -14.30 11.43 -15.43
C TYR A 127 -15.49 10.60 -14.95
N SER A 128 -15.76 10.59 -13.64
CA SER A 128 -16.88 9.81 -13.08
C SER A 128 -18.23 10.28 -13.60
N GLN A 129 -18.41 11.59 -13.82
CA GLN A 129 -19.61 12.16 -14.44
C GLN A 129 -19.76 11.70 -15.91
N HIS A 130 -18.69 11.80 -16.69
CA HIS A 130 -18.69 11.31 -18.09
C HIS A 130 -18.99 9.81 -18.16
N ARG A 131 -18.41 9.02 -17.28
CA ARG A 131 -18.66 7.57 -17.15
C ARG A 131 -20.15 7.29 -16.89
N GLN A 132 -20.76 7.99 -15.94
CA GLN A 132 -22.19 7.82 -15.63
C GLN A 132 -23.09 8.18 -16.82
N VAL A 133 -22.77 9.26 -17.54
CA VAL A 133 -23.51 9.67 -18.73
C VAL A 133 -23.39 8.63 -19.85
N ALA A 134 -22.21 8.11 -20.10
CA ALA A 134 -21.98 7.06 -21.11
C ALA A 134 -22.79 5.79 -20.79
N LEU A 135 -22.70 5.31 -19.56
CA LEU A 135 -23.46 4.14 -19.09
C LEU A 135 -24.99 4.35 -19.19
N ALA A 136 -25.48 5.54 -18.87
CA ALA A 136 -26.92 5.87 -18.99
C ALA A 136 -27.42 5.89 -20.44
N LYS A 137 -26.53 6.18 -21.42
CA LYS A 137 -26.83 6.14 -22.86
C LYS A 137 -26.61 4.79 -23.51
N GLY A 138 -26.05 3.82 -22.77
CA GLY A 138 -25.65 2.52 -23.33
C GLY A 138 -24.37 2.55 -24.16
N ASP A 139 -23.58 3.62 -24.03
CA ASP A 139 -22.30 3.78 -24.70
C ASP A 139 -21.18 3.00 -23.97
N ASP A 140 -20.06 2.77 -24.66
CA ASP A 140 -18.89 2.14 -24.07
C ASP A 140 -18.34 2.97 -22.89
N GLU A 141 -17.86 2.26 -21.86
CA GLU A 141 -17.27 2.91 -20.68
C GLU A 141 -15.98 3.65 -21.06
N PRO A 142 -15.88 4.99 -20.81
CA PRO A 142 -14.67 5.73 -21.11
C PRO A 142 -13.50 5.24 -20.23
N LYS A 143 -12.32 5.10 -20.81
CA LYS A 143 -11.11 4.73 -20.07
C LYS A 143 -10.75 5.80 -19.05
N LYS A 144 -10.40 5.37 -17.83
CA LYS A 144 -9.96 6.26 -16.76
C LYS A 144 -8.73 7.07 -17.19
N PRO A 145 -8.63 8.38 -16.84
CA PRO A 145 -7.45 9.18 -17.17
C PRO A 145 -6.22 8.68 -16.41
N THR A 146 -5.08 8.67 -17.10
CA THR A 146 -3.79 8.24 -16.55
C THR A 146 -2.93 9.42 -16.07
N SER A 147 -3.24 10.63 -16.54
CA SER A 147 -2.56 11.88 -16.17
C SER A 147 -3.52 13.07 -16.23
N MET A 148 -3.10 14.22 -15.69
CA MET A 148 -3.85 15.46 -15.77
C MET A 148 -3.97 15.96 -17.21
N GLU A 149 -2.93 15.79 -18.03
CA GLU A 149 -2.98 16.12 -19.47
C GLU A 149 -3.96 15.21 -20.22
N ASP A 150 -4.00 13.93 -19.89
CA ASP A 150 -4.93 12.97 -20.46
C ASP A 150 -6.38 13.30 -20.06
N ALA A 151 -6.61 13.69 -18.80
CA ALA A 151 -7.92 14.16 -18.33
C ALA A 151 -8.36 15.42 -19.08
N GLN A 152 -7.47 16.39 -19.27
CA GLN A 152 -7.75 17.61 -20.01
C GLN A 152 -8.15 17.33 -21.47
N LYS A 153 -7.45 16.43 -22.14
CA LYS A 153 -7.72 16.09 -23.55
C LYS A 153 -9.02 15.32 -23.76
N ARG A 154 -9.33 14.39 -22.87
CA ARG A 154 -10.46 13.45 -23.07
C ARG A 154 -11.75 13.87 -22.40
N PHE A 155 -11.66 14.62 -21.31
CA PHE A 155 -12.82 14.99 -20.48
C PHE A 155 -13.03 16.50 -20.38
N GLU A 156 -12.36 17.28 -21.23
CA GLU A 156 -12.49 18.74 -21.31
C GLU A 156 -12.22 19.47 -19.97
N VAL A 157 -11.40 18.88 -19.12
CA VAL A 157 -10.99 19.51 -17.86
C VAL A 157 -10.11 20.72 -18.19
N ALA A 158 -10.58 21.91 -17.91
CA ALA A 158 -9.99 23.16 -18.42
C ALA A 158 -8.77 23.66 -17.61
N PHE A 159 -7.81 22.79 -17.25
CA PHE A 159 -6.66 23.18 -16.45
C PHE A 159 -5.83 24.30 -17.07
N ASP A 160 -5.34 24.09 -18.29
CA ASP A 160 -4.49 25.08 -18.97
C ASP A 160 -5.26 26.35 -19.32
N LYS A 161 -6.55 26.24 -19.62
CA LYS A 161 -7.42 27.38 -19.88
C LYS A 161 -7.62 28.25 -18.63
N GLN A 162 -7.70 27.61 -17.46
CA GLN A 162 -7.95 28.30 -16.19
C GLN A 162 -6.66 28.83 -15.54
N PHE A 163 -5.56 28.09 -15.63
CA PHE A 163 -4.32 28.35 -14.88
C PHE A 163 -3.11 28.68 -15.76
N GLY A 164 -3.27 28.69 -17.08
CA GLY A 164 -2.21 29.01 -18.05
C GLY A 164 -1.63 27.78 -18.74
N GLU A 165 -1.07 27.99 -19.93
CA GLU A 165 -0.51 26.95 -20.78
C GLU A 165 0.53 26.10 -20.06
N GLY A 166 0.41 24.78 -20.21
CA GLY A 166 1.34 23.81 -19.61
C GLY A 166 1.09 23.53 -18.13
N TYR A 167 0.04 24.11 -17.52
CA TYR A 167 -0.27 23.87 -16.11
C TYR A 167 -0.54 22.40 -15.81
N ALA A 168 -1.35 21.73 -16.63
CA ALA A 168 -1.67 20.30 -16.45
C ALA A 168 -0.40 19.42 -16.42
N LYS A 169 0.53 19.68 -17.34
CA LYS A 169 1.83 18.98 -17.42
C LYS A 169 2.70 19.24 -16.18
N ASN A 170 2.80 20.49 -15.77
CA ASN A 170 3.64 20.88 -14.64
C ASN A 170 3.08 20.32 -13.32
N MET A 171 1.76 20.35 -13.15
CA MET A 171 1.08 19.78 -11.99
C MET A 171 1.17 18.26 -11.96
N GLU A 172 1.09 17.59 -13.12
CA GLU A 172 1.33 16.15 -13.24
C GLU A 172 2.75 15.77 -12.81
N GLY A 173 3.75 16.59 -13.12
CA GLY A 173 5.12 16.39 -12.64
C GLY A 173 5.22 16.38 -11.11
N ILE A 174 4.49 17.29 -10.43
CA ILE A 174 4.42 17.35 -8.96
C ILE A 174 3.67 16.12 -8.41
N ARG A 175 2.53 15.76 -9.01
CA ARG A 175 1.74 14.61 -8.60
C ARG A 175 2.53 13.30 -8.69
N ARG A 176 3.26 13.08 -9.79
CA ARG A 176 4.06 11.86 -9.99
C ARG A 176 5.10 11.65 -8.92
N VAL A 177 5.76 12.70 -8.48
CA VAL A 177 6.77 12.60 -7.43
C VAL A 177 6.18 12.09 -6.11
N MET A 178 4.93 12.42 -5.79
CA MET A 178 4.26 11.92 -4.60
C MET A 178 4.02 10.41 -4.63
N PHE A 179 3.94 9.81 -5.84
CA PHE A 179 3.73 8.39 -6.06
C PHE A 179 5.00 7.66 -6.55
N GLU A 180 6.14 8.35 -6.57
CA GLU A 180 7.45 7.78 -6.90
C GLU A 180 7.84 6.68 -5.90
N ASN A 181 8.46 5.61 -6.38
CA ASN A 181 8.97 4.56 -5.53
C ASN A 181 9.98 5.10 -4.51
N GLY A 182 9.70 4.85 -3.24
CA GLY A 182 10.50 5.36 -2.12
C GLY A 182 10.11 6.77 -1.65
N HIS A 183 9.09 7.40 -2.26
CA HIS A 183 8.52 8.64 -1.68
C HIS A 183 7.82 8.32 -0.36
N PRO A 184 8.10 9.09 0.73
CA PRO A 184 7.54 8.81 2.05
C PRO A 184 6.01 8.90 2.14
N GLY A 185 5.36 9.57 1.20
CA GLY A 185 3.91 9.64 1.08
C GLY A 185 3.27 8.51 0.27
N ASN A 186 4.07 7.70 -0.43
CA ASN A 186 3.60 6.56 -1.21
C ASN A 186 3.58 5.30 -0.32
N PHE A 187 2.68 5.29 0.63
CA PHE A 187 2.51 4.14 1.54
C PHE A 187 1.66 3.05 0.88
N ARG A 188 2.13 1.81 0.99
CA ARG A 188 1.24 0.66 0.81
C ARG A 188 0.27 0.64 1.99
N PHE A 189 -0.96 0.22 1.73
CA PHE A 189 -2.00 0.16 2.76
C PHE A 189 -1.57 -0.65 4.01
N ASP A 190 -0.83 -1.74 3.80
CA ASP A 190 -0.28 -2.56 4.89
C ASP A 190 0.82 -1.86 5.70
N ASP A 191 1.53 -0.90 5.09
CA ASP A 191 2.53 -0.08 5.78
C ASP A 191 1.85 0.96 6.68
N LEU A 192 0.71 1.50 6.28
CA LEU A 192 -0.11 2.39 7.10
C LEU A 192 -0.63 1.67 8.34
N LYS A 193 -1.12 0.43 8.21
CA LYS A 193 -1.54 -0.40 9.35
C LYS A 193 -0.45 -0.62 10.39
N ARG A 194 0.80 -0.73 9.96
CA ARG A 194 1.94 -0.95 10.86
C ARG A 194 2.47 0.33 11.51
N ARG A 195 2.33 1.47 10.83
CA ARG A 195 2.95 2.75 11.23
C ARG A 195 2.05 3.66 12.04
N ASN A 196 0.73 3.52 11.91
CA ASN A 196 -0.23 4.34 12.63
C ASN A 196 -0.62 3.66 13.94
N GLY A 197 -0.37 4.34 15.04
CA GLY A 197 -0.78 3.89 16.39
C GLY A 197 -2.20 4.33 16.72
N GLY A 198 -2.95 3.50 17.46
CA GLY A 198 -4.16 3.87 18.17
C GLY A 198 -5.35 4.28 17.31
N LEU A 199 -5.84 5.51 17.49
CA LEU A 199 -7.11 6.00 16.92
C LEU A 199 -7.15 6.01 15.39
N GLU A 200 -6.04 6.36 14.72
CA GLU A 200 -5.97 6.36 13.25
C GLU A 200 -6.05 4.94 12.68
N ARG A 201 -5.53 3.96 13.40
CA ARG A 201 -5.66 2.55 13.06
C ARG A 201 -7.11 2.09 13.15
N GLU A 202 -7.82 2.46 14.22
CA GLU A 202 -9.23 2.12 14.41
C GLU A 202 -10.12 2.76 13.33
N GLU A 203 -9.89 4.03 13.00
CA GLU A 203 -10.61 4.69 11.90
C GLU A 203 -10.35 4.00 10.56
N MET A 204 -9.12 3.64 10.29
CA MET A 204 -8.74 2.91 9.08
C MET A 204 -9.43 1.54 9.03
N GLU A 205 -9.42 0.79 10.12
CA GLU A 205 -10.11 -0.50 10.21
C GLU A 205 -11.63 -0.35 10.02
N ARG A 206 -12.24 0.71 10.52
CA ARG A 206 -13.66 1.05 10.26
C ARG A 206 -13.93 1.34 8.78
N PHE A 207 -13.05 2.08 8.09
CA PHE A 207 -13.19 2.31 6.65
C PHE A 207 -13.05 1.03 5.84
N ILE A 208 -12.08 0.19 6.16
CA ILE A 208 -11.92 -1.12 5.53
C ILE A 208 -13.17 -1.96 5.73
N SER A 209 -13.65 -2.06 6.97
CA SER A 209 -14.85 -2.82 7.28
C SER A 209 -16.09 -2.33 6.51
N LYS A 210 -16.23 -0.99 6.34
CA LYS A 210 -17.29 -0.42 5.49
C LYS A 210 -17.13 -0.80 4.03
N ILE A 211 -15.91 -0.76 3.48
CA ILE A 211 -15.63 -1.15 2.09
C ILE A 211 -15.94 -2.64 1.89
N GLU A 212 -15.51 -3.50 2.80
CA GLU A 212 -15.78 -4.93 2.75
C GLU A 212 -17.30 -5.22 2.89
N SER A 213 -17.98 -4.51 3.79
CA SER A 213 -19.44 -4.60 3.93
C SER A 213 -20.15 -4.18 2.64
N LEU A 214 -19.73 -3.10 1.99
CA LEU A 214 -20.28 -2.68 0.70
C LEU A 214 -20.02 -3.71 -0.40
N LYS A 215 -18.82 -4.30 -0.45
CA LYS A 215 -18.50 -5.37 -1.41
C LYS A 215 -19.35 -6.62 -1.24
N ILE A 216 -19.83 -6.89 -0.02
CA ILE A 216 -20.61 -8.09 0.29
C ILE A 216 -22.11 -7.80 0.15
N ASN A 217 -22.60 -6.68 0.69
CA ASN A 217 -24.02 -6.42 0.92
C ASN A 217 -24.65 -5.50 -0.13
N HIS A 218 -23.86 -4.87 -1.02
CA HIS A 218 -24.44 -4.00 -2.04
C HIS A 218 -25.27 -4.81 -3.06
N PRO A 219 -26.48 -4.37 -3.43
CA PRO A 219 -27.32 -5.09 -4.39
C PRO A 219 -26.66 -5.38 -5.75
N GLY A 220 -25.71 -4.54 -6.16
CA GLY A 220 -24.93 -4.74 -7.38
C GLY A 220 -23.64 -5.54 -7.19
N SER A 221 -23.41 -6.13 -6.01
CA SER A 221 -22.23 -6.97 -5.80
C SER A 221 -22.41 -8.31 -6.52
N PRO A 222 -21.42 -8.77 -7.27
CA PRO A 222 -21.48 -10.09 -7.89
C PRO A 222 -21.54 -11.17 -6.79
N PRO A 223 -22.30 -12.27 -7.02
CA PRO A 223 -22.31 -13.38 -6.10
C PRO A 223 -20.90 -13.94 -5.94
N ARG A 224 -20.48 -14.16 -4.70
CA ARG A 224 -19.15 -14.68 -4.36
C ARG A 224 -19.28 -16.03 -3.68
N ALA A 225 -18.46 -16.97 -4.09
CA ALA A 225 -18.27 -18.24 -3.40
C ALA A 225 -16.96 -18.20 -2.60
N MET A 226 -16.94 -18.86 -1.45
CA MET A 226 -15.68 -19.15 -0.77
C MET A 226 -14.92 -20.20 -1.56
N VAL A 227 -13.68 -19.87 -1.90
CA VAL A 227 -12.76 -20.79 -2.59
C VAL A 227 -11.46 -20.89 -1.81
N LEU A 228 -10.79 -22.02 -1.95
CA LEU A 228 -9.45 -22.20 -1.45
C LEU A 228 -8.46 -21.87 -2.56
N GLU A 229 -7.64 -20.87 -2.32
CA GLU A 229 -6.54 -20.49 -3.21
C GLU A 229 -5.20 -20.89 -2.58
N ASP A 230 -4.25 -21.30 -3.42
CA ASP A 230 -2.91 -21.59 -2.96
C ASP A 230 -2.14 -20.28 -2.71
N GLY A 231 -1.56 -20.16 -1.51
CA GLY A 231 -0.64 -19.08 -1.19
C GLY A 231 0.76 -19.34 -1.73
N GLN A 232 1.77 -18.72 -1.10
CA GLN A 232 3.17 -19.02 -1.40
C GLN A 232 3.49 -20.48 -1.06
N LEU A 233 3.84 -21.24 -2.08
CA LEU A 233 4.17 -22.65 -1.94
C LEU A 233 5.58 -22.80 -1.36
N ARG A 234 5.69 -23.52 -0.26
CA ARG A 234 6.98 -23.86 0.36
C ARG A 234 6.86 -25.18 1.11
N ASP A 235 7.95 -25.90 1.13
CA ASP A 235 8.10 -27.06 2.02
C ASP A 235 8.48 -26.58 3.42
N GLU A 236 7.92 -27.20 4.44
CA GLU A 236 8.15 -26.79 5.82
C GLU A 236 9.24 -27.63 6.50
N ALA A 237 9.91 -27.02 7.45
CA ALA A 237 10.93 -27.68 8.26
C ALA A 237 10.30 -28.37 9.49
N ILE A 238 10.85 -29.52 9.87
CA ILE A 238 10.47 -30.18 11.13
C ILE A 238 10.83 -29.26 12.29
N MET A 239 9.86 -28.97 13.15
CA MET A 239 10.09 -28.18 14.36
C MET A 239 10.69 -29.08 15.45
N ILE A 240 11.95 -28.86 15.80
CA ILE A 240 12.66 -29.67 16.80
C ILE A 240 11.95 -29.51 18.16
N LYS A 241 11.52 -30.63 18.74
CA LYS A 241 10.70 -30.64 19.97
C LYS A 241 9.47 -29.71 19.94
N GLY A 242 8.90 -29.51 18.77
CA GLY A 242 7.73 -28.62 18.60
C GLY A 242 8.04 -27.12 18.69
N ASN A 243 9.30 -26.71 18.78
CA ASN A 243 9.67 -25.30 18.92
C ASN A 243 9.74 -24.62 17.53
N PRO A 244 8.86 -23.65 17.23
CA PRO A 244 8.84 -22.96 15.92
C PRO A 244 10.13 -22.17 15.61
N ARG A 245 10.92 -21.84 16.62
CA ARG A 245 12.19 -21.13 16.45
C ARG A 245 13.36 -22.06 16.15
N GLN A 246 13.22 -23.37 16.41
CA GLN A 246 14.24 -24.37 16.13
C GLN A 246 13.81 -25.23 14.94
N ARG A 247 14.16 -24.78 13.74
CA ARG A 247 13.86 -25.46 12.50
C ARG A 247 14.93 -26.51 12.20
N GLY A 248 14.49 -27.75 12.00
CA GLY A 248 15.32 -28.87 11.57
C GLY A 248 15.32 -29.05 10.05
N LYS A 249 15.35 -30.29 9.59
CA LYS A 249 15.36 -30.66 8.17
C LYS A 249 14.05 -30.20 7.49
N VAL A 250 14.19 -29.59 6.32
CA VAL A 250 13.05 -29.32 5.44
C VAL A 250 12.57 -30.65 4.84
N VAL A 251 11.28 -30.87 4.87
CA VAL A 251 10.66 -32.09 4.32
C VAL A 251 9.68 -31.74 3.20
N PRO A 252 9.64 -32.50 2.12
CA PRO A 252 8.70 -32.27 1.04
C PRO A 252 7.28 -32.58 1.50
N ARG A 253 6.31 -31.88 0.89
CA ARG A 253 4.88 -32.18 1.07
C ARG A 253 4.56 -33.49 0.36
N GLN A 254 4.15 -34.49 1.10
CA GLN A 254 3.88 -35.84 0.60
C GLN A 254 2.91 -36.58 1.54
N PHE A 255 2.36 -37.70 1.07
CA PHE A 255 1.46 -38.51 1.89
C PHE A 255 2.22 -39.22 3.01
N LEU A 256 1.48 -39.83 3.94
CA LEU A 256 2.07 -40.54 5.08
C LEU A 256 2.84 -41.78 4.61
N GLU A 257 4.04 -41.96 5.14
CA GLU A 257 4.93 -43.09 4.78
C GLU A 257 4.31 -44.44 5.08
N ILE A 258 3.64 -44.54 6.23
CA ILE A 258 3.00 -45.79 6.68
C ILE A 258 1.77 -46.21 5.81
N LEU A 259 1.24 -45.30 5.01
CA LEU A 259 0.09 -45.49 4.12
C LEU A 259 0.47 -45.34 2.64
N SER A 260 1.77 -45.36 2.34
CA SER A 260 2.30 -45.23 0.99
C SER A 260 3.19 -46.42 0.69
N ASP A 261 3.24 -46.80 -0.57
CA ASP A 261 4.20 -47.76 -1.08
C ASP A 261 5.63 -47.22 -1.05
N GLU A 262 6.63 -48.04 -1.40
CA GLU A 262 8.03 -47.68 -1.44
C GLU A 262 8.31 -46.48 -2.38
N ASP A 263 7.47 -46.25 -3.40
CA ASP A 263 7.57 -45.17 -4.38
C ASP A 263 6.88 -43.84 -3.96
N ARG A 264 6.76 -43.55 -2.67
CA ARG A 264 6.17 -42.32 -2.16
C ARG A 264 6.78 -41.09 -2.80
N GLN A 265 5.95 -40.33 -3.56
CA GLN A 265 6.40 -39.12 -4.27
C GLN A 265 5.94 -37.84 -3.58
N PRO A 266 6.75 -36.78 -3.63
CA PRO A 266 6.31 -35.44 -3.21
C PRO A 266 5.15 -34.94 -4.09
N PHE A 267 4.23 -34.19 -3.48
CA PHE A 267 3.16 -33.51 -4.21
C PHE A 267 3.73 -32.44 -5.13
N LYS A 268 3.24 -32.40 -6.38
CA LYS A 268 3.79 -31.57 -7.46
C LYS A 268 2.82 -30.47 -7.91
N ILE A 269 1.50 -30.63 -7.66
CA ILE A 269 0.45 -29.73 -8.17
C ILE A 269 0.03 -28.76 -7.09
N GLY A 270 0.32 -27.47 -7.30
CA GLY A 270 -0.05 -26.42 -6.35
C GLY A 270 0.43 -26.69 -4.94
N SER A 271 -0.44 -26.49 -3.93
CA SER A 271 -0.13 -26.79 -2.52
C SER A 271 -0.10 -28.29 -2.19
N GLY A 272 -0.50 -29.17 -3.11
CA GLY A 272 -0.65 -30.59 -2.88
C GLY A 272 -1.98 -31.00 -2.24
N ARG A 273 -2.92 -30.05 -2.02
CA ARG A 273 -4.21 -30.35 -1.38
C ARG A 273 -5.07 -31.34 -2.19
N LEU A 274 -5.07 -31.20 -3.51
CA LEU A 274 -5.80 -32.12 -4.39
C LEU A 274 -5.17 -33.52 -4.38
N GLU A 275 -3.84 -33.61 -4.42
CA GLU A 275 -3.12 -34.86 -4.37
C GLU A 275 -3.32 -35.55 -3.01
N LEU A 276 -3.28 -34.77 -1.91
CA LEU A 276 -3.61 -35.27 -0.57
C LEU A 276 -5.03 -35.78 -0.49
N ALA A 277 -6.01 -35.03 -1.03
CA ALA A 277 -7.40 -35.46 -1.04
C ALA A 277 -7.61 -36.76 -1.82
N LYS A 278 -6.94 -36.91 -2.97
CA LYS A 278 -6.96 -38.16 -3.76
C LYS A 278 -6.32 -39.32 -3.00
N ALA A 279 -5.18 -39.10 -2.32
CA ALA A 279 -4.56 -40.13 -1.52
C ALA A 279 -5.40 -40.56 -0.30
N ILE A 280 -6.13 -39.63 0.32
CA ILE A 280 -7.07 -39.96 1.40
C ILE A 280 -8.26 -40.77 0.88
N ALA A 281 -8.77 -40.41 -0.30
CA ALA A 281 -9.95 -41.09 -0.89
C ALA A 281 -9.60 -42.26 -1.79
N ALA A 282 -8.34 -42.66 -1.89
CA ALA A 282 -7.90 -43.76 -2.72
C ALA A 282 -8.46 -45.11 -2.21
N ASP A 283 -8.78 -46.01 -3.13
CA ASP A 283 -9.39 -47.31 -2.84
C ASP A 283 -8.48 -48.22 -1.98
N ASP A 284 -7.18 -48.03 -2.11
CA ASP A 284 -6.15 -48.74 -1.37
C ASP A 284 -5.87 -48.15 0.03
N ASN A 285 -6.45 -46.98 0.35
CA ASN A 285 -6.35 -46.41 1.68
C ASN A 285 -7.25 -47.18 2.71
N PRO A 286 -6.66 -47.99 3.58
CA PRO A 286 -7.40 -48.84 4.47
C PRO A 286 -8.17 -48.09 5.57
N LEU A 287 -7.76 -46.83 5.86
CA LEU A 287 -8.32 -46.08 6.98
C LEU A 287 -9.64 -45.39 6.63
N THR A 288 -9.71 -44.79 5.43
CA THR A 288 -10.89 -43.99 5.05
C THR A 288 -12.16 -44.80 5.04
N SER A 289 -12.17 -45.96 4.41
CA SER A 289 -13.31 -46.83 4.37
C SER A 289 -13.71 -47.34 5.76
N ARG A 290 -12.76 -47.75 6.57
CA ARG A 290 -13.00 -48.20 7.96
C ARG A 290 -13.64 -47.12 8.83
N VAL A 291 -13.09 -45.92 8.78
CA VAL A 291 -13.63 -44.78 9.53
C VAL A 291 -15.03 -44.43 9.09
N MET A 292 -15.30 -44.40 7.78
CA MET A 292 -16.61 -44.07 7.23
C MET A 292 -17.66 -45.13 7.62
N VAL A 293 -17.34 -46.41 7.45
CA VAL A 293 -18.25 -47.51 7.85
C VAL A 293 -18.57 -47.45 9.33
N ASN A 294 -17.55 -47.25 10.17
CA ASN A 294 -17.74 -47.17 11.63
C ASN A 294 -18.63 -45.98 12.05
N ARG A 295 -18.47 -44.82 11.40
CA ARG A 295 -19.30 -43.65 11.66
C ARG A 295 -20.75 -43.85 11.19
N VAL A 296 -20.96 -44.36 9.98
CA VAL A 296 -22.29 -44.69 9.46
C VAL A 296 -22.97 -45.67 10.35
N TRP A 297 -22.28 -46.75 10.74
CA TRP A 297 -22.80 -47.76 11.67
C TRP A 297 -23.20 -47.14 13.01
N SER A 298 -22.35 -46.31 13.59
CA SER A 298 -22.65 -45.63 14.85
C SER A 298 -23.88 -44.72 14.75
N HIS A 299 -24.09 -44.05 13.62
CA HIS A 299 -25.28 -43.21 13.40
C HIS A 299 -26.58 -44.06 13.31
N HIS A 300 -26.51 -45.25 12.76
CA HIS A 300 -27.67 -46.11 12.64
C HIS A 300 -27.98 -46.93 13.90
N PHE A 301 -26.93 -47.38 14.58
CA PHE A 301 -27.06 -48.32 15.71
C PHE A 301 -26.67 -47.73 17.07
N GLY A 302 -26.31 -46.42 17.12
CA GLY A 302 -25.99 -45.71 18.35
C GLY A 302 -24.57 -45.97 18.87
N LYS A 303 -23.91 -47.05 18.46
CA LYS A 303 -22.53 -47.38 18.82
C LYS A 303 -21.77 -47.88 17.60
N GLY A 304 -20.51 -47.50 17.41
CA GLY A 304 -19.67 -47.96 16.32
C GLY A 304 -19.26 -49.42 16.48
N LEU A 305 -18.86 -50.04 15.36
CA LEU A 305 -18.22 -51.36 15.39
C LEU A 305 -16.95 -51.32 16.24
N VAL A 306 -16.17 -50.25 16.11
CA VAL A 306 -15.17 -49.84 17.07
C VAL A 306 -15.77 -48.70 17.88
N SER A 307 -15.78 -48.84 19.21
CA SER A 307 -16.47 -47.90 20.10
C SER A 307 -15.86 -46.48 20.04
N SER A 308 -14.57 -46.33 19.72
CA SER A 308 -13.91 -45.05 19.48
C SER A 308 -14.13 -44.62 18.03
N LEU A 309 -14.89 -43.53 17.79
CA LEU A 309 -15.17 -43.03 16.42
C LEU A 309 -13.96 -42.38 15.74
N ASN A 310 -12.98 -41.95 16.51
CA ASN A 310 -11.83 -41.16 16.03
C ASN A 310 -10.46 -41.82 16.30
N GLU A 311 -10.45 -42.98 16.94
CA GLU A 311 -9.22 -43.72 17.24
C GLU A 311 -9.26 -45.12 16.66
N PHE A 312 -8.35 -45.40 15.73
CA PHE A 312 -8.18 -46.70 15.07
C PHE A 312 -6.75 -47.24 15.22
N GLY A 313 -5.99 -46.67 16.15
CA GLY A 313 -4.60 -47.06 16.43
C GLY A 313 -4.49 -47.99 17.62
N LEU A 314 -3.30 -48.12 18.19
CA LEU A 314 -2.98 -49.04 19.31
C LEU A 314 -3.82 -48.86 20.59
N ARG A 315 -4.54 -47.73 20.71
CA ARG A 315 -5.40 -47.40 21.85
C ARG A 315 -6.87 -47.65 21.55
N ALA A 316 -7.19 -48.03 20.34
CA ALA A 316 -8.57 -48.35 19.98
C ALA A 316 -8.99 -49.66 20.68
N MET A 317 -10.25 -49.73 21.07
CA MET A 317 -10.85 -50.99 21.54
C MET A 317 -11.02 -51.95 20.37
N ASP A 318 -10.95 -53.24 20.62
CA ASP A 318 -11.22 -54.25 19.61
C ASP A 318 -12.64 -54.10 19.08
N PRO A 319 -12.88 -54.38 17.79
CA PRO A 319 -14.22 -54.43 17.22
C PRO A 319 -15.14 -55.41 17.97
N THR A 320 -16.36 -55.01 18.10
CA THR A 320 -17.40 -55.87 18.73
C THR A 320 -17.95 -56.89 17.75
#